data_e0cd3a0b22456b605fcc4ecb66c893e2
#
_entry.id   e0cd3a0b22456b605fcc4ecb66c893e2
#
_cell.length_a   1.000
_cell.length_b   1.000
_cell.length_c   1.000
_cell.angle_alpha   90.00
_cell.angle_beta   90.00
_cell.angle_gamma   90.00
#
_symmetry.space_group_name_H-M   'P 1'
#
loop_
_entity.id
_entity.type
_entity.pdbx_description
1 polymer ?
#
loop_
_entity_poly.entity_id
_entity_poly.type
_entity_poly.pdbx_seq_one_letter_code
_entity_poly.pdbx_strand_id
1 'polypeptide(L)'
;GPIGRFVLKLINWKIVGNLPDKKRIIIASAPHSSTFDSIYAFFVCLATDLKFYFLGSVSMFTRIVVPLPFKKNPDKLGIPHPFGKFQNRLLLEFGGIPVWRTKSTGVTRQVIEQLKTKDNFILYLTVEGEMKSNETIKSGFHYIGKELNATVVPTKIDYKNRMFELMDEYKLTESVEDDKIALMNVYHLVEGRNKTSYKP
;
A
#
# COMPACT_ATOMS: atom_id res chain seq x y z
N GLY A 1 -9.55 -9.04 13.14
CA GLY A 1 -10.22 -10.31 13.43
C GLY A 1 -9.31 -11.41 13.95
N PRO A 2 -9.88 -12.48 14.50
CA PRO A 2 -9.13 -13.55 15.13
C PRO A 2 -8.20 -14.28 14.15
N ILE A 3 -8.64 -14.48 12.92
CA ILE A 3 -7.84 -15.17 11.88
C ILE A 3 -6.56 -14.39 11.56
N GLY A 4 -6.68 -13.10 11.32
CA GLY A 4 -5.50 -12.27 11.03
C GLY A 4 -4.50 -12.26 12.18
N ARG A 5 -4.99 -12.11 13.42
CA ARG A 5 -4.13 -12.17 14.64
C ARG A 5 -3.46 -13.53 14.80
N PHE A 6 -4.18 -14.62 14.56
CA PHE A 6 -3.63 -15.97 14.61
C PHE A 6 -2.49 -16.14 13.59
N VAL A 7 -2.71 -15.73 12.33
CA VAL A 7 -1.68 -15.83 11.28
C VAL A 7 -0.47 -14.97 11.61
N LEU A 8 -0.66 -13.71 12.02
CA LEU A 8 0.45 -12.84 12.42
C LEU A 8 1.27 -13.44 13.56
N LYS A 9 0.60 -14.05 14.56
CA LYS A 9 1.26 -14.77 15.65
C LYS A 9 2.07 -15.98 15.14
N LEU A 10 1.50 -16.76 14.20
CA LEU A 10 2.14 -17.94 13.64
C LEU A 10 3.44 -17.59 12.88
N ILE A 11 3.42 -16.49 12.12
CA ILE A 11 4.60 -16.00 11.38
C ILE A 11 5.51 -15.10 12.22
N ASN A 12 5.18 -14.92 13.51
CA ASN A 12 5.91 -14.07 14.46
C ASN A 12 6.05 -12.61 14.00
N TRP A 13 4.94 -12.03 13.48
CA TRP A 13 4.86 -10.62 13.13
C TRP A 13 4.01 -9.85 14.13
N LYS A 14 4.41 -8.61 14.41
CA LYS A 14 3.74 -7.72 15.36
C LYS A 14 3.18 -6.49 14.67
N ILE A 15 2.12 -5.95 15.24
CA ILE A 15 1.61 -4.61 14.90
C ILE A 15 1.96 -3.72 16.10
N VAL A 16 2.64 -2.61 15.87
CA VAL A 16 3.06 -1.63 16.88
C VAL A 16 2.46 -0.28 16.51
N GLY A 17 2.02 0.48 17.50
CA GLY A 17 1.33 1.76 17.31
C GLY A 17 -0.17 1.59 17.08
N ASN A 18 -0.86 2.72 16.93
CA ASN A 18 -2.30 2.78 16.75
C ASN A 18 -2.65 3.73 15.60
N LEU A 19 -3.77 3.45 14.94
CA LEU A 19 -4.32 4.42 13.98
C LEU A 19 -5.01 5.56 14.74
N PRO A 20 -4.89 6.81 14.26
CA PRO A 20 -5.61 7.94 14.83
C PRO A 20 -7.12 7.79 14.61
N ASP A 21 -7.92 8.39 15.50
CA ASP A 21 -9.38 8.45 15.32
C ASP A 21 -9.74 9.51 14.26
N LYS A 22 -9.56 9.15 13.01
CA LYS A 22 -9.82 9.99 11.83
C LYS A 22 -10.67 9.24 10.82
N LYS A 23 -11.53 9.98 10.12
CA LYS A 23 -12.42 9.40 9.10
C LYS A 23 -11.69 8.94 7.84
N ARG A 24 -10.65 9.67 7.44
CA ARG A 24 -9.89 9.43 6.20
C ARG A 24 -8.42 9.29 6.52
N ILE A 25 -7.89 8.10 6.33
CA ILE A 25 -6.51 7.76 6.70
C ILE A 25 -5.79 7.18 5.47
N ILE A 26 -4.55 7.61 5.26
CA ILE A 26 -3.62 7.00 4.33
C ILE A 26 -2.52 6.34 5.14
N ILE A 27 -2.45 5.03 5.11
CA ILE A 27 -1.30 4.26 5.61
C ILE A 27 -0.24 4.28 4.52
N ALA A 28 0.79 5.09 4.73
CA ALA A 28 1.90 5.25 3.82
C ALA A 28 3.03 4.32 4.27
N SER A 29 3.24 3.21 3.58
CA SER A 29 4.17 2.17 4.03
C SER A 29 5.44 2.10 3.19
N ALA A 30 6.55 1.79 3.84
CA ALA A 30 7.84 1.46 3.25
C ALA A 30 8.70 0.60 4.21
N PRO A 31 9.73 -0.09 3.69
CA PRO A 31 10.05 -0.32 2.30
C PRO A 31 9.16 -1.40 1.64
N HIS A 32 8.90 -1.27 0.34
CA HIS A 32 8.19 -2.29 -0.44
C HIS A 32 9.21 -3.14 -1.22
N SER A 33 9.69 -4.17 -0.57
CA SER A 33 10.81 -4.97 -1.05
C SER A 33 10.43 -6.36 -1.57
N SER A 34 9.18 -6.78 -1.32
CA SER A 34 8.73 -8.14 -1.64
C SER A 34 7.22 -8.21 -1.84
N THR A 35 6.75 -9.16 -2.64
CA THR A 35 5.32 -9.52 -2.74
C THR A 35 4.73 -9.93 -1.38
N PHE A 36 5.56 -10.44 -0.47
CA PHE A 36 5.12 -10.79 0.89
C PHE A 36 4.67 -9.58 1.70
N ASP A 37 5.14 -8.36 1.38
CA ASP A 37 4.71 -7.14 2.06
C ASP A 37 3.20 -6.94 1.91
N SER A 38 2.67 -7.20 0.70
CA SER A 38 1.23 -7.14 0.43
C SER A 38 0.45 -8.23 1.16
N ILE A 39 1.01 -9.43 1.26
CA ILE A 39 0.40 -10.56 1.99
C ILE A 39 0.35 -10.26 3.49
N TYR A 40 1.43 -9.74 4.05
CA TYR A 40 1.46 -9.37 5.47
C TYR A 40 0.53 -8.20 5.76
N ALA A 41 0.51 -7.17 4.90
CA ALA A 41 -0.43 -6.07 5.00
C ALA A 41 -1.89 -6.55 4.98
N PHE A 42 -2.22 -7.53 4.14
CA PHE A 42 -3.55 -8.15 4.13
C PHE A 42 -3.89 -8.81 5.47
N PHE A 43 -2.96 -9.55 6.09
CA PHE A 43 -3.19 -10.13 7.42
C PHE A 43 -3.27 -9.08 8.53
N VAL A 44 -2.53 -7.96 8.41
CA VAL A 44 -2.69 -6.80 9.30
C VAL A 44 -4.11 -6.24 9.19
N CYS A 45 -4.62 -6.06 7.97
CA CYS A 45 -6.00 -5.63 7.75
C CYS A 45 -7.01 -6.59 8.39
N LEU A 46 -6.85 -7.90 8.19
CA LEU A 46 -7.70 -8.92 8.81
C LEU A 46 -7.59 -8.94 10.34
N ALA A 47 -6.44 -8.58 10.90
CA ALA A 47 -6.23 -8.56 12.34
C ALA A 47 -6.90 -7.38 13.04
N THR A 48 -7.01 -6.24 12.35
CA THR A 48 -7.54 -4.99 12.91
C THR A 48 -9.05 -4.84 12.75
N ASP A 49 -9.73 -5.73 12.01
CA ASP A 49 -11.18 -5.66 11.69
C ASP A 49 -11.61 -4.36 10.97
N LEU A 50 -10.66 -3.64 10.41
CA LEU A 50 -10.92 -2.41 9.68
C LEU A 50 -11.09 -2.69 8.19
N LYS A 51 -11.95 -1.93 7.53
CA LYS A 51 -12.09 -1.98 6.07
C LYS A 51 -11.02 -1.12 5.42
N PHE A 52 -10.04 -1.77 4.82
CA PHE A 52 -8.98 -1.11 4.07
C PHE A 52 -9.30 -1.06 2.59
N TYR A 53 -8.78 -0.02 1.94
CA TYR A 53 -8.64 0.05 0.49
C TYR A 53 -7.16 -0.10 0.14
N PHE A 54 -6.87 -0.83 -0.93
CA PHE A 54 -5.49 -1.01 -1.43
C PHE A 54 -5.45 -0.93 -2.94
N LEU A 55 -4.31 -0.51 -3.48
CA LEU A 55 -4.12 -0.36 -4.92
C LEU A 55 -3.61 -1.66 -5.54
N GLY A 56 -4.18 -2.04 -6.65
CA GLY A 56 -3.68 -3.14 -7.45
C GLY A 56 -3.74 -2.83 -8.95
N SER A 57 -2.75 -3.30 -9.73
CA SER A 57 -2.85 -3.26 -11.18
C SER A 57 -4.09 -4.03 -11.63
N VAL A 58 -4.80 -3.54 -12.65
CA VAL A 58 -5.98 -4.23 -13.20
C VAL A 58 -5.71 -5.68 -13.59
N SER A 59 -4.48 -6.01 -13.94
CA SER A 59 -4.07 -7.39 -14.21
C SER A 59 -4.17 -8.31 -12.99
N MET A 60 -3.93 -7.77 -11.80
CA MET A 60 -4.03 -8.53 -10.55
C MET A 60 -5.46 -8.97 -10.24
N PHE A 61 -6.46 -8.25 -10.77
CA PHE A 61 -7.87 -8.55 -10.51
C PHE A 61 -8.44 -9.67 -11.37
N THR A 62 -7.81 -9.99 -12.50
CA THR A 62 -8.37 -10.96 -13.47
C THR A 62 -7.37 -12.02 -13.93
N ARG A 63 -6.13 -11.96 -13.46
CA ARG A 63 -5.04 -12.81 -13.92
C ARG A 63 -4.22 -13.33 -12.75
N ILE A 64 -3.65 -14.54 -12.92
CA ILE A 64 -2.59 -15.00 -12.03
C ILE A 64 -1.32 -14.26 -12.43
N VAL A 65 -0.82 -13.41 -11.52
CA VAL A 65 0.40 -12.63 -11.77
C VAL A 65 1.60 -13.57 -11.70
N VAL A 66 2.13 -13.91 -12.85
CA VAL A 66 3.39 -14.67 -12.99
C VAL A 66 4.42 -13.68 -13.52
N PRO A 67 5.63 -13.64 -12.96
CA PRO A 67 6.71 -12.81 -13.49
C PRO A 67 7.18 -13.35 -14.85
N LEU A 68 6.52 -12.91 -15.92
CA LEU A 68 6.88 -13.26 -17.27
C LEU A 68 7.82 -12.17 -17.82
N PRO A 69 9.06 -12.50 -18.16
CA PRO A 69 10.09 -11.51 -18.56
C PRO A 69 9.77 -10.77 -19.86
N PHE A 70 8.78 -11.22 -20.63
CA PHE A 70 8.51 -10.72 -21.99
C PHE A 70 7.33 -9.75 -22.10
N LYS A 71 6.56 -9.48 -21.05
CA LYS A 71 5.39 -8.58 -21.16
C LYS A 71 5.76 -7.14 -20.74
N LYS A 72 5.83 -6.27 -21.76
CA LYS A 72 6.12 -4.83 -21.59
C LYS A 72 4.95 -4.04 -20.97
N ASN A 73 3.71 -4.52 -21.07
CA ASN A 73 2.53 -3.78 -20.60
C ASN A 73 2.16 -4.20 -19.16
N PRO A 74 2.31 -3.30 -18.16
CA PRO A 74 2.02 -3.60 -16.76
C PRO A 74 0.54 -3.92 -16.49
N ASP A 75 -0.37 -3.44 -17.33
CA ASP A 75 -1.81 -3.70 -17.18
C ASP A 75 -2.26 -5.05 -17.76
N LYS A 76 -1.34 -5.79 -18.40
CA LYS A 76 -1.58 -7.11 -18.98
C LYS A 76 -0.65 -8.20 -18.45
N LEU A 77 -0.07 -8.00 -17.28
CA LEU A 77 0.80 -8.99 -16.64
C LEU A 77 0.01 -10.25 -16.23
N GLY A 78 0.68 -11.39 -16.26
CA GLY A 78 0.10 -12.66 -15.83
C GLY A 78 -0.70 -13.40 -16.88
N ILE A 79 -1.27 -14.53 -16.49
CA ILE A 79 -2.02 -15.47 -17.32
C ILE A 79 -3.50 -15.37 -16.99
N PRO A 80 -4.41 -15.17 -17.98
CA PRO A 80 -5.84 -15.26 -17.75
C PRO A 80 -6.22 -16.67 -17.27
N HIS A 81 -7.20 -16.77 -16.37
CA HIS A 81 -7.70 -18.04 -15.89
C HIS A 81 -9.24 -18.02 -15.79
N PRO A 82 -9.92 -19.18 -15.76
CA PRO A 82 -11.39 -19.24 -15.80
C PRO A 82 -12.07 -18.58 -14.59
N PHE A 83 -11.39 -18.55 -13.44
CA PHE A 83 -11.90 -17.93 -12.20
C PHE A 83 -11.61 -16.43 -12.09
N GLY A 84 -11.14 -15.76 -13.13
CA GLY A 84 -10.78 -14.33 -13.10
C GLY A 84 -11.92 -13.40 -12.68
N LYS A 85 -13.17 -13.72 -13.04
CA LYS A 85 -14.34 -12.94 -12.59
C LYS A 85 -14.59 -13.09 -11.09
N PHE A 86 -14.44 -14.28 -10.54
CA PHE A 86 -14.56 -14.54 -9.10
C PHE A 86 -13.44 -13.82 -8.33
N GLN A 87 -12.20 -13.92 -8.80
CA GLN A 87 -11.05 -13.22 -8.23
C GLN A 87 -11.28 -11.70 -8.21
N ASN A 88 -11.76 -11.14 -9.32
CA ASN A 88 -12.08 -9.71 -9.40
C ASN A 88 -13.10 -9.30 -8.34
N ARG A 89 -14.21 -10.04 -8.24
CA ARG A 89 -15.24 -9.76 -7.25
C ARG A 89 -14.68 -9.82 -5.82
N LEU A 90 -13.94 -10.87 -5.53
CA LEU A 90 -13.34 -11.08 -4.21
C LEU A 90 -12.40 -9.93 -3.83
N LEU A 91 -11.48 -9.53 -4.72
CA LEU A 91 -10.56 -8.44 -4.45
C LEU A 91 -11.27 -7.08 -4.28
N LEU A 92 -12.33 -6.81 -5.06
CA LEU A 92 -13.15 -5.61 -4.90
C LEU A 92 -13.88 -5.59 -3.53
N GLU A 93 -14.43 -6.73 -3.11
CA GLU A 93 -15.07 -6.88 -1.80
C GLU A 93 -14.08 -6.65 -0.65
N PHE A 94 -12.84 -7.08 -0.81
CA PHE A 94 -11.75 -6.79 0.14
C PHE A 94 -11.18 -5.36 0.05
N GLY A 95 -11.78 -4.49 -0.75
CA GLY A 95 -11.39 -3.09 -0.85
C GLY A 95 -10.28 -2.82 -1.87
N GLY A 96 -10.04 -3.74 -2.78
CA GLY A 96 -9.10 -3.51 -3.88
C GLY A 96 -9.57 -2.41 -4.83
N ILE A 97 -8.68 -1.49 -5.17
CA ILE A 97 -8.88 -0.43 -6.14
C ILE A 97 -8.07 -0.79 -7.40
N PRO A 98 -8.74 -1.21 -8.49
CA PRO A 98 -8.05 -1.50 -9.73
C PRO A 98 -7.55 -0.20 -10.39
N VAL A 99 -6.25 -0.13 -10.65
CA VAL A 99 -5.64 1.04 -11.30
C VAL A 99 -4.95 0.63 -12.60
N TRP A 100 -5.12 1.48 -13.60
CA TRP A 100 -4.46 1.36 -14.89
C TRP A 100 -3.17 2.17 -14.86
N ARG A 101 -2.04 1.52 -15.00
CA ARG A 101 -0.72 2.19 -14.99
C ARG A 101 -0.41 2.90 -16.30
N THR A 102 -1.05 2.48 -17.39
CA THR A 102 -0.83 3.02 -18.74
C THR A 102 -1.81 4.14 -19.12
N LYS A 103 -2.82 4.42 -18.29
CA LYS A 103 -3.76 5.51 -18.57
C LYS A 103 -3.15 6.89 -18.34
N SER A 104 -3.46 7.82 -19.24
CA SER A 104 -3.03 9.23 -19.18
C SER A 104 -3.48 9.96 -17.92
N THR A 105 -4.60 9.55 -17.32
CA THR A 105 -5.10 10.11 -16.05
C THR A 105 -4.20 9.85 -14.84
N GLY A 106 -3.22 8.97 -14.97
CA GLY A 106 -2.35 8.60 -13.87
C GLY A 106 -3.04 7.83 -12.75
N VAL A 107 -2.26 7.10 -11.95
CA VAL A 107 -2.77 6.26 -10.84
C VAL A 107 -3.41 7.11 -9.75
N THR A 108 -2.76 8.20 -9.36
CA THR A 108 -3.22 9.11 -8.28
C THR A 108 -4.64 9.63 -8.55
N ARG A 109 -4.91 10.11 -9.77
CA ARG A 109 -6.23 10.61 -10.14
C ARG A 109 -7.30 9.53 -10.09
N GLN A 110 -6.99 8.32 -10.56
CA GLN A 110 -7.91 7.19 -10.51
C GLN A 110 -8.31 6.84 -9.07
N VAL A 111 -7.37 6.91 -8.13
CA VAL A 111 -7.62 6.66 -6.69
C VAL A 111 -8.51 7.74 -6.09
N ILE A 112 -8.19 9.01 -6.35
CA ILE A 112 -8.98 10.15 -5.87
C ILE A 112 -10.43 10.01 -6.34
N GLU A 113 -10.67 9.74 -7.62
CA GLU A 113 -12.02 9.58 -8.18
C GLU A 113 -12.82 8.45 -7.51
N GLN A 114 -12.17 7.37 -7.10
CA GLN A 114 -12.84 6.25 -6.42
C GLN A 114 -13.12 6.49 -4.94
N LEU A 115 -12.32 7.32 -4.27
CA LEU A 115 -12.43 7.56 -2.84
C LEU A 115 -13.15 8.87 -2.48
N LYS A 116 -13.25 9.85 -3.38
CA LYS A 116 -13.83 11.18 -3.08
C LYS A 116 -15.26 11.15 -2.57
N THR A 117 -16.05 10.15 -2.95
CA THR A 117 -17.44 9.99 -2.52
C THR A 117 -17.59 9.23 -1.20
N LYS A 118 -16.49 8.78 -0.60
CA LYS A 118 -16.51 8.02 0.63
C LYS A 118 -16.28 8.93 1.83
N ASP A 119 -17.18 8.86 2.80
CA ASP A 119 -17.06 9.63 4.05
C ASP A 119 -15.90 9.12 4.91
N ASN A 120 -15.71 7.80 4.94
CA ASN A 120 -14.69 7.13 5.74
C ASN A 120 -13.90 6.16 4.87
N PHE A 121 -12.58 6.17 5.00
CA PHE A 121 -11.73 5.15 4.40
C PHE A 121 -10.37 5.05 5.09
N ILE A 122 -9.76 3.89 4.99
CA ILE A 122 -8.34 3.67 5.26
C ILE A 122 -7.74 3.17 3.96
N LEU A 123 -6.86 3.97 3.36
CA LEU A 123 -6.14 3.62 2.14
C LEU A 123 -4.75 3.13 2.52
N TYR A 124 -4.44 1.88 2.21
CA TYR A 124 -3.09 1.35 2.29
C TYR A 124 -2.37 1.55 0.95
N LEU A 125 -1.23 2.18 0.99
CA LEU A 125 -0.36 2.34 -0.17
C LEU A 125 1.12 2.24 0.22
N THR A 126 1.93 1.77 -0.73
CA THR A 126 3.38 1.81 -0.61
C THR A 126 3.89 3.08 -1.27
N VAL A 127 4.67 3.87 -0.55
CA VAL A 127 5.14 5.18 -1.06
C VAL A 127 6.13 5.07 -2.22
N GLU A 128 6.71 3.90 -2.44
CA GLU A 128 7.60 3.63 -3.56
C GLU A 128 6.83 3.39 -4.88
N GLY A 129 5.56 2.98 -4.80
CA GLY A 129 4.70 2.69 -5.93
C GLY A 129 5.04 1.41 -6.70
N GLU A 130 6.25 0.90 -6.59
CA GLU A 130 6.73 -0.32 -7.25
C GLU A 130 7.77 -1.06 -6.39
N MET A 131 7.88 -2.39 -6.57
CA MET A 131 8.87 -3.23 -5.89
C MET A 131 10.30 -3.07 -6.41
N LYS A 132 10.55 -2.16 -7.33
CA LYS A 132 11.91 -1.89 -7.81
C LYS A 132 12.65 -1.04 -6.79
N SER A 133 13.96 -1.24 -6.71
CA SER A 133 14.90 -0.54 -5.82
C SER A 133 15.08 0.96 -6.13
N ASN A 134 14.00 1.65 -6.49
CA ASN A 134 14.03 3.09 -6.58
C ASN A 134 13.97 3.62 -5.15
N GLU A 135 15.06 4.13 -4.69
CA GLU A 135 15.25 4.78 -3.38
C GLU A 135 14.44 6.10 -3.27
N THR A 136 13.40 6.25 -4.10
CA THR A 136 12.62 7.49 -4.20
C THR A 136 11.17 7.27 -3.79
N ILE A 137 10.68 8.17 -2.93
CA ILE A 137 9.27 8.23 -2.58
C ILE A 137 8.48 8.91 -3.69
N LYS A 138 7.37 8.29 -4.11
CA LYS A 138 6.44 8.87 -5.09
C LYS A 138 5.50 9.86 -4.39
N SER A 139 5.10 10.89 -5.11
CA SER A 139 4.24 11.97 -4.59
C SER A 139 2.76 11.60 -4.41
N GLY A 140 2.36 10.37 -4.76
CA GLY A 140 0.95 9.95 -4.73
C GLY A 140 0.26 10.14 -3.38
N PHE A 141 0.95 9.83 -2.27
CA PHE A 141 0.41 9.98 -0.91
C PHE A 141 0.06 11.44 -0.59
N HIS A 142 0.91 12.37 -1.03
CA HIS A 142 0.72 13.81 -0.83
C HIS A 142 -0.54 14.30 -1.56
N TYR A 143 -0.62 14.07 -2.89
CA TYR A 143 -1.76 14.55 -3.69
C TYR A 143 -3.09 13.91 -3.27
N ILE A 144 -3.11 12.60 -2.97
CA ILE A 144 -4.31 11.93 -2.47
C ILE A 144 -4.69 12.50 -1.10
N GLY A 145 -3.72 12.69 -0.21
CA GLY A 145 -3.96 13.25 1.13
C GLY A 145 -4.52 14.66 1.11
N LYS A 146 -3.93 15.53 0.30
CA LYS A 146 -4.41 16.92 0.14
C LYS A 146 -5.80 16.98 -0.46
N GLU A 147 -6.02 16.31 -1.61
CA GLU A 147 -7.30 16.37 -2.34
C GLU A 147 -8.46 15.76 -1.53
N LEU A 148 -8.20 14.70 -0.78
CA LEU A 148 -9.23 14.02 0.01
C LEU A 148 -9.28 14.45 1.48
N ASN A 149 -8.45 15.41 1.89
CA ASN A 149 -8.29 15.83 3.29
C ASN A 149 -8.09 14.61 4.21
N ALA A 150 -7.14 13.75 3.85
CA ALA A 150 -6.84 12.52 4.57
C ALA A 150 -5.56 12.64 5.41
N THR A 151 -5.59 12.09 6.61
CA THR A 151 -4.44 12.03 7.51
C THR A 151 -3.46 10.96 7.04
N VAL A 152 -2.19 11.30 6.93
CA VAL A 152 -1.13 10.33 6.57
C VAL A 152 -0.54 9.71 7.82
N VAL A 153 -0.45 8.39 7.84
CA VAL A 153 0.20 7.60 8.90
C VAL A 153 1.37 6.86 8.27
N PRO A 154 2.61 7.35 8.46
CA PRO A 154 3.77 6.62 8.01
C PRO A 154 3.86 5.26 8.68
N THR A 155 4.17 4.21 7.94
CA THR A 155 4.19 2.85 8.48
C THR A 155 5.42 2.11 8.00
N LYS A 156 6.22 1.62 8.95
CA LYS A 156 7.43 0.85 8.65
C LYS A 156 7.10 -0.63 8.51
N ILE A 157 7.65 -1.25 7.47
CA ILE A 157 7.61 -2.71 7.27
C ILE A 157 9.01 -3.24 7.62
N ASP A 158 9.23 -3.52 8.90
CA ASP A 158 10.53 -3.91 9.42
C ASP A 158 10.67 -5.42 9.47
N TYR A 159 11.44 -5.97 8.54
CA TYR A 159 11.72 -7.41 8.47
C TYR A 159 12.70 -7.88 9.52
N LYS A 160 13.60 -7.03 9.97
CA LYS A 160 14.57 -7.36 11.02
C LYS A 160 13.87 -7.64 12.35
N ASN A 161 12.93 -6.76 12.71
CA ASN A 161 12.16 -6.86 13.95
C ASN A 161 10.81 -7.55 13.75
N ARG A 162 10.45 -7.95 12.52
CA ARG A 162 9.19 -8.60 12.14
C ARG A 162 7.98 -7.82 12.62
N MET A 163 7.88 -6.55 12.23
CA MET A 163 6.79 -5.70 12.68
C MET A 163 6.31 -4.73 11.60
N PHE A 164 5.02 -4.41 11.72
CA PHE A 164 4.42 -3.21 11.14
C PHE A 164 4.35 -2.16 12.24
N GLU A 165 5.10 -1.08 12.08
CA GLU A 165 5.11 0.02 13.03
C GLU A 165 4.36 1.21 12.45
N LEU A 166 3.17 1.46 13.01
CA LEU A 166 2.37 2.64 12.74
C LEU A 166 2.95 3.82 13.51
N MET A 167 3.44 4.80 12.78
CA MET A 167 3.99 6.03 13.37
C MET A 167 2.86 7.01 13.71
N ASP A 168 3.21 8.09 14.40
CA ASP A 168 2.28 9.18 14.64
C ASP A 168 1.78 9.80 13.32
N GLU A 169 0.60 10.42 13.38
CA GLU A 169 0.00 11.09 12.23
C GLU A 169 0.94 12.18 11.68
N TYR A 170 1.14 12.17 10.37
CA TYR A 170 1.90 13.17 9.67
C TYR A 170 0.98 14.20 9.01
N LYS A 171 1.16 15.46 9.33
CA LYS A 171 0.43 16.57 8.72
C LYS A 171 1.15 17.01 7.45
N LEU A 172 0.49 16.83 6.31
CA LEU A 172 1.02 17.25 5.03
C LEU A 172 1.24 18.77 4.96
N THR A 173 2.40 19.17 4.43
CA THR A 173 2.75 20.55 4.14
C THR A 173 2.20 21.00 2.78
N GLU A 174 2.54 22.21 2.32
CA GLU A 174 2.22 22.64 0.95
C GLU A 174 3.29 22.15 -0.06
N SER A 175 4.43 21.69 0.44
CA SER A 175 5.56 21.23 -0.38
C SER A 175 5.59 19.70 -0.48
N VAL A 176 5.41 19.18 -1.68
CA VAL A 176 5.59 17.77 -2.00
C VAL A 176 6.98 17.27 -1.63
N GLU A 177 8.01 18.07 -1.90
CA GLU A 177 9.39 17.66 -1.67
C GLU A 177 9.70 17.58 -0.17
N ASP A 178 9.20 18.53 0.63
CA ASP A 178 9.40 18.51 2.09
C ASP A 178 8.70 17.27 2.70
N ASP A 179 7.49 16.94 2.25
CA ASP A 179 6.79 15.76 2.71
C ASP A 179 7.50 14.46 2.30
N LYS A 180 8.08 14.40 1.10
CA LYS A 180 8.89 13.26 0.66
C LYS A 180 10.14 13.10 1.52
N ILE A 181 10.86 14.20 1.79
CA ILE A 181 12.04 14.19 2.66
C ILE A 181 11.68 13.75 4.07
N ALA A 182 10.58 14.26 4.62
CA ALA A 182 10.11 13.87 5.94
C ALA A 182 9.83 12.35 6.03
N LEU A 183 9.14 11.79 5.03
CA LEU A 183 8.86 10.36 4.99
C LEU A 183 10.14 9.54 4.76
N MET A 184 11.08 10.01 3.93
CA MET A 184 12.38 9.34 3.76
C MET A 184 13.13 9.23 5.10
N ASN A 185 13.12 10.28 5.91
CA ASN A 185 13.73 10.27 7.23
C ASN A 185 13.07 9.25 8.18
N VAL A 186 11.74 9.09 8.09
CA VAL A 186 11.02 8.07 8.87
C VAL A 186 11.47 6.66 8.48
N TYR A 187 11.66 6.40 7.18
CA TYR A 187 12.01 5.06 6.68
C TYR A 187 13.51 4.80 6.63
N HIS A 188 14.32 5.78 7.00
CA HIS A 188 15.77 5.63 7.07
C HIS A 188 16.13 4.46 8.00
N LEU A 189 17.04 3.59 7.55
CA LEU A 189 17.49 2.39 8.26
C LEU A 189 16.45 1.28 8.49
N VAL A 190 15.25 1.36 7.95
CA VAL A 190 14.29 0.24 8.02
C VAL A 190 14.70 -0.84 7.02
N GLU A 191 14.95 -2.05 7.51
CA GLU A 191 15.37 -3.17 6.67
C GLU A 191 14.17 -3.87 6.01
N GLY A 192 14.06 -3.78 4.69
CA GLY A 192 13.16 -4.58 3.88
C GLY A 192 13.67 -6.01 3.69
N ARG A 193 12.83 -6.89 3.14
CA ARG A 193 13.20 -8.30 2.91
C ARG A 193 14.39 -8.46 1.95
N ASN A 194 14.41 -7.71 0.87
CA ASN A 194 15.36 -7.87 -0.24
C ASN A 194 16.23 -6.63 -0.49
N LYS A 195 16.07 -5.60 0.31
CA LYS A 195 16.86 -4.37 0.20
C LYS A 195 17.03 -3.69 1.54
N THR A 196 18.16 -3.08 1.71
CA THR A 196 18.39 -2.14 2.79
C THR A 196 17.62 -0.85 2.50
N SER A 197 17.27 -0.18 3.56
CA SER A 197 16.60 1.09 3.69
C SER A 197 17.11 2.22 2.79
N TYR A 198 16.31 3.26 2.70
CA TYR A 198 16.70 4.53 2.10
C TYR A 198 18.01 5.04 2.70
N LYS A 199 18.94 5.41 1.82
CA LYS A 199 20.12 6.15 2.23
C LYS A 199 19.79 7.63 2.26
N PRO A 200 20.32 8.38 3.22
CA PRO A 200 20.12 9.83 3.29
C PRO A 200 20.74 10.53 2.09
#